data_4e09c4e0f2bb9e0cbdd903faa8b43d2b
#
_entry.id   4e09c4e0f2bb9e0cbdd903faa8b43d2b
#
_cell.length_a   1.000
_cell.length_b   1.000
_cell.length_c   1.000
_cell.angle_alpha   90.00
_cell.angle_beta   90.00
_cell.angle_gamma   90.00
#
_symmetry.space_group_name_H-M   'P 1'
#
loop_
_entity.id
_entity.type
_entity.pdbx_description
1 polymer ?
#
loop_
_entity_poly.entity_id
_entity_poly.type
_entity_poly.pdbx_seq_one_letter_code
_entity_poly.pdbx_strand_id
1 'polypeptide(L)'
;MGGCDYKEGGSTIEDACAAAKLLEREHIDLLNLSGGTCQIFRPGHAEPGFFTDMSEAVKKCVFTPILVAGGITTKKEADLFLREGKADLIGVARALNADPKWEM
;
A
#
# COMPACT_ATOMS: atom_id res chain seq x y z
N MET A 1 -4.53 7.18 -2.02
CA MET A 1 -3.44 8.18 -1.97
C MET A 1 -2.19 7.62 -2.60
N GLY A 2 -1.57 8.37 -3.49
CA GLY A 2 -0.23 8.06 -3.98
C GLY A 2 0.77 8.40 -2.89
N GLY A 3 1.39 7.37 -2.28
CA GLY A 3 2.18 7.58 -1.08
C GLY A 3 3.62 7.96 -1.33
N CYS A 4 4.26 7.33 -2.31
CA CYS A 4 5.68 7.55 -2.57
C CYS A 4 5.97 7.40 -4.06
N ASP A 5 6.82 8.26 -4.59
CA ASP A 5 7.18 8.23 -6.01
C ASP A 5 8.34 7.27 -6.31
N TYR A 6 9.10 6.88 -5.30
CA TYR A 6 10.28 6.02 -5.43
C TYR A 6 11.28 6.52 -6.47
N LYS A 7 11.47 7.84 -6.52
CA LYS A 7 12.44 8.49 -7.42
C LYS A 7 12.99 9.76 -6.78
N GLU A 8 14.18 10.15 -7.18
CA GLU A 8 14.81 11.38 -6.73
C GLU A 8 13.93 12.59 -7.08
N GLY A 9 13.77 13.50 -6.13
CA GLY A 9 12.95 14.70 -6.29
C GLY A 9 11.46 14.49 -6.16
N GLY A 10 10.98 13.25 -6.05
CA GLY A 10 9.57 12.92 -5.87
C GLY A 10 9.17 12.84 -4.39
N SER A 11 7.91 12.52 -4.15
CA SER A 11 7.39 12.31 -2.79
C SER A 11 8.04 11.11 -2.14
N THR A 12 8.37 11.24 -0.87
CA THR A 12 9.04 10.19 -0.08
C THR A 12 8.04 9.47 0.84
N ILE A 13 8.51 8.41 1.51
CA ILE A 13 7.71 7.73 2.53
C ILE A 13 7.41 8.68 3.70
N GLU A 14 8.35 9.55 4.07
CA GLU A 14 8.14 10.57 5.10
C GLU A 14 7.03 11.55 4.70
N ASP A 15 6.96 11.93 3.43
CA ASP A 15 5.87 12.76 2.91
C ASP A 15 4.53 12.04 3.03
N ALA A 16 4.50 10.74 2.75
CA ALA A 16 3.30 9.92 2.90
C ALA A 16 2.82 9.88 4.35
N CYS A 17 3.74 9.73 5.28
CA CYS A 17 3.42 9.74 6.72
C CYS A 17 2.86 11.09 7.15
N ALA A 18 3.45 12.18 6.71
CA ALA A 18 2.98 13.54 7.01
C ALA A 18 1.57 13.77 6.45
N ALA A 19 1.33 13.37 5.19
CA ALA A 19 0.03 13.49 4.54
C ALA A 19 -1.03 12.65 5.26
N ALA A 20 -0.69 11.42 5.64
CA ALA A 20 -1.59 10.53 6.35
C ALA A 20 -2.03 11.12 7.70
N LYS A 21 -1.13 11.75 8.43
CA LYS A 21 -1.46 12.42 9.70
C LYS A 21 -2.44 13.58 9.50
N LEU A 22 -2.25 14.35 8.44
CA LEU A 22 -3.16 15.45 8.12
C LEU A 22 -4.55 14.91 7.74
N LEU A 23 -4.62 13.86 6.95
CA LEU A 23 -5.87 13.24 6.56
C LEU A 23 -6.59 12.61 7.77
N GLU A 24 -5.85 12.00 8.69
CA GLU A 24 -6.43 11.44 9.91
C GLU A 24 -7.11 12.51 10.75
N ARG A 25 -6.57 13.72 10.80
CA ARG A 25 -7.20 14.86 11.50
C ARG A 25 -8.54 15.25 10.90
N GLU A 26 -8.77 14.93 9.63
CA GLU A 26 -10.04 15.18 8.94
C GLU A 26 -11.03 14.02 9.11
N HIS A 27 -10.72 13.06 9.98
CA HIS A 27 -11.59 11.95 10.37
C HIS A 27 -11.95 11.02 9.21
N ILE A 28 -10.98 10.72 8.32
CA ILE A 28 -11.17 9.71 7.28
C ILE A 28 -11.28 8.32 7.93
N ASP A 29 -12.02 7.41 7.29
CA ASP A 29 -12.27 6.07 7.82
C ASP A 29 -11.26 5.02 7.35
N LEU A 30 -10.65 5.24 6.20
CA LEU A 30 -9.73 4.30 5.57
C LEU A 30 -8.77 5.05 4.66
N LEU A 31 -7.50 4.68 4.69
CA LEU A 31 -6.49 5.23 3.79
C LEU A 31 -5.99 4.15 2.84
N ASN A 32 -6.30 4.29 1.56
CA ASN A 32 -5.85 3.39 0.51
C ASN A 32 -4.54 3.91 -0.09
N LEU A 33 -3.48 3.14 0.04
CA LEU A 33 -2.14 3.52 -0.40
C LEU A 33 -1.69 2.73 -1.63
N SER A 34 -1.07 3.43 -2.57
CA SER A 34 -0.38 2.84 -3.72
C SER A 34 0.80 3.73 -4.08
N GLY A 35 1.50 3.43 -5.18
CA GLY A 35 2.57 4.29 -5.66
C GLY A 35 2.05 5.66 -6.08
N GLY A 36 2.93 6.64 -6.07
CA GLY A 36 2.65 7.99 -6.58
C GLY A 36 2.76 8.05 -8.10
N THR A 37 3.71 8.82 -8.61
CA THR A 37 3.92 8.93 -10.07
C THR A 37 4.45 7.65 -10.72
N CYS A 38 4.96 6.70 -9.94
CA CYS A 38 5.31 5.37 -10.43
C CYS A 38 4.08 4.51 -10.74
N GLN A 39 2.89 5.00 -10.41
CA GLN A 39 1.62 4.35 -10.67
C GLN A 39 1.50 2.98 -9.98
N ILE A 40 1.35 1.91 -10.76
CA ILE A 40 1.11 0.56 -10.26
C ILE A 40 2.38 -0.28 -10.13
N PHE A 41 3.53 0.27 -10.48
CA PHE A 41 4.82 -0.44 -10.41
C PHE A 41 5.83 0.37 -9.61
N ARG A 42 6.68 -0.33 -8.87
CA ARG A 42 7.80 0.28 -8.18
C ARG A 42 9.06 0.11 -9.02
N PRO A 43 9.75 1.20 -9.42
CA PRO A 43 10.99 1.08 -10.20
C PRO A 43 12.02 0.17 -9.54
N GLY A 44 12.56 -0.78 -10.32
CA GLY A 44 13.58 -1.70 -9.83
C GLY A 44 13.08 -2.83 -8.94
N HIS A 45 11.77 -2.95 -8.73
CA HIS A 45 11.17 -3.96 -7.84
C HIS A 45 10.06 -4.72 -8.55
N ALA A 46 10.13 -6.05 -8.50
CA ALA A 46 9.12 -6.93 -9.06
C ALA A 46 8.60 -7.95 -8.04
N GLU A 47 9.17 -7.95 -6.82
CA GLU A 47 8.76 -8.84 -5.75
C GLU A 47 7.33 -8.53 -5.27
N PRO A 48 6.57 -9.55 -4.81
CA PRO A 48 5.23 -9.32 -4.29
C PRO A 48 5.21 -8.28 -3.17
N GLY A 49 4.20 -7.40 -3.20
CA GLY A 49 4.04 -6.40 -2.15
C GLY A 49 5.09 -5.30 -2.15
N PHE A 50 5.54 -4.87 -3.32
CA PHE A 50 6.61 -3.87 -3.44
C PHE A 50 6.29 -2.47 -2.89
N PHE A 51 5.06 -2.22 -2.43
CA PHE A 51 4.70 -0.99 -1.72
C PHE A 51 4.50 -1.20 -0.21
N THR A 52 4.79 -2.39 0.32
CA THR A 52 4.51 -2.68 1.74
C THR A 52 5.48 -2.02 2.72
N ASP A 53 6.65 -1.60 2.29
CA ASP A 53 7.55 -0.78 3.11
C ASP A 53 6.90 0.57 3.42
N MET A 54 6.25 1.18 2.43
CA MET A 54 5.53 2.42 2.58
C MET A 54 4.30 2.25 3.49
N SER A 55 3.47 1.24 3.22
CA SER A 55 2.25 1.02 4.02
C SER A 55 2.58 0.69 5.48
N GLU A 56 3.63 -0.07 5.74
CA GLU A 56 4.09 -0.35 7.09
C GLU A 56 4.52 0.93 7.82
N ALA A 57 5.27 1.78 7.15
CA ALA A 57 5.72 3.05 7.73
C ALA A 57 4.54 3.96 8.07
N VAL A 58 3.57 4.10 7.15
CA VAL A 58 2.38 4.92 7.38
C VAL A 58 1.53 4.33 8.51
N LYS A 59 1.36 3.01 8.55
CA LYS A 59 0.61 2.33 9.60
C LYS A 59 1.17 2.62 10.99
N LYS A 60 2.47 2.79 11.13
CA LYS A 60 3.11 3.16 12.41
C LYS A 60 2.85 4.61 12.82
N CYS A 61 2.43 5.45 11.89
CA CYS A 61 2.24 6.89 12.12
C CYS A 61 0.81 7.28 12.43
N VAL A 62 -0.18 6.46 12.10
CA VAL A 62 -1.60 6.78 12.23
C VAL A 62 -2.39 5.61 12.81
N PHE A 63 -3.56 5.90 13.37
CA PHE A 63 -4.51 4.89 13.84
C PHE A 63 -5.52 4.49 12.77
N THR A 64 -5.72 5.34 11.75
CA THR A 64 -6.61 5.06 10.62
C THR A 64 -6.22 3.75 9.95
N PRO A 65 -7.18 2.86 9.64
CA PRO A 65 -6.89 1.62 8.90
C PRO A 65 -6.24 1.90 7.55
N ILE A 66 -5.24 1.09 7.21
CA ILE A 66 -4.43 1.22 5.99
C ILE A 66 -4.73 0.05 5.06
N LEU A 67 -5.09 0.36 3.82
CA LEU A 67 -5.18 -0.58 2.72
C LEU A 67 -4.01 -0.34 1.77
N VAL A 68 -3.30 -1.39 1.39
CA VAL A 68 -2.23 -1.29 0.38
C VAL A 68 -2.58 -2.14 -0.83
N ALA A 69 -2.30 -1.61 -2.02
CA ALA A 69 -2.43 -2.32 -3.28
C ALA A 69 -1.13 -2.20 -4.06
N GLY A 70 -0.79 -3.21 -4.84
CA GLY A 70 0.37 -3.22 -5.73
C GLY A 70 1.18 -4.49 -5.64
N GLY A 71 1.19 -5.26 -6.74
CA GLY A 71 2.04 -6.42 -6.90
C GLY A 71 1.72 -7.63 -6.02
N ILE A 72 0.54 -7.69 -5.42
CA ILE A 72 0.13 -8.83 -4.60
C ILE A 72 -0.67 -9.78 -5.48
N THR A 73 -0.18 -11.02 -5.63
CA THR A 73 -0.71 -11.97 -6.60
C THR A 73 -1.40 -13.18 -5.98
N THR A 74 -1.07 -13.53 -4.73
CA THR A 74 -1.67 -14.69 -4.07
C THR A 74 -2.28 -14.34 -2.72
N LYS A 75 -3.26 -15.12 -2.30
CA LYS A 75 -3.85 -15.00 -0.97
C LYS A 75 -2.82 -15.22 0.13
N LYS A 76 -1.90 -16.15 -0.09
CA LYS A 76 -0.84 -16.47 0.88
C LYS A 76 0.05 -15.25 1.14
N GLU A 77 0.43 -14.54 0.09
CA GLU A 77 1.20 -13.29 0.19
C GLU A 77 0.41 -12.22 0.95
N ALA A 78 -0.88 -12.05 0.60
CA ALA A 78 -1.75 -11.10 1.28
C ALA A 78 -1.86 -11.38 2.77
N ASP A 79 -2.09 -12.63 3.16
CA ASP A 79 -2.20 -13.05 4.56
C ASP A 79 -0.87 -12.80 5.31
N LEU A 80 0.25 -13.05 4.66
CA LEU A 80 1.58 -12.81 5.24
C LEU A 80 1.78 -11.33 5.56
N PHE A 81 1.46 -10.45 4.61
CA PHE A 81 1.62 -9.01 4.83
C PHE A 81 0.73 -8.48 5.95
N LEU A 82 -0.50 -8.99 6.06
CA LEU A 82 -1.38 -8.65 7.17
C LEU A 82 -0.81 -9.11 8.52
N ARG A 83 -0.29 -10.33 8.58
CA ARG A 83 0.31 -10.88 9.81
C ARG A 83 1.58 -10.13 10.22
N GLU A 84 2.36 -9.66 9.25
CA GLU A 84 3.58 -8.89 9.51
C GLU A 84 3.31 -7.43 9.88
N GLY A 85 2.05 -7.01 9.91
CA GLY A 85 1.68 -5.64 10.27
C GLY A 85 2.00 -4.61 9.20
N LYS A 86 2.04 -5.02 7.94
CA LYS A 86 2.35 -4.12 6.82
C LYS A 86 1.15 -3.32 6.34
N ALA A 87 -0.04 -3.81 6.61
CA ALA A 87 -1.31 -3.15 6.31
C ALA A 87 -2.45 -3.78 7.11
N ASP A 88 -3.61 -3.15 7.12
CA ASP A 88 -4.82 -3.69 7.74
C ASP A 88 -5.69 -4.41 6.70
N LEU A 89 -5.62 -3.96 5.45
CA LEU A 89 -6.37 -4.50 4.32
C LEU A 89 -5.48 -4.56 3.09
N ILE A 90 -5.79 -5.49 2.20
CA ILE A 90 -5.06 -5.69 0.95
C ILE A 90 -5.97 -5.42 -0.23
N GLY A 91 -5.52 -4.59 -1.18
CA GLY A 91 -6.21 -4.35 -2.44
C GLY A 91 -5.65 -5.24 -3.54
N VAL A 92 -6.54 -5.90 -4.29
CA VAL A 92 -6.18 -6.81 -5.38
C VAL A 92 -7.00 -6.45 -6.62
N ALA A 93 -6.34 -6.32 -7.76
CA ALA A 93 -7.03 -6.04 -9.01
C ALA A 93 -6.62 -7.02 -10.11
N ARG A 94 -5.35 -6.99 -10.54
CA ARG A 94 -4.90 -7.79 -11.68
C ARG A 94 -5.02 -9.29 -11.44
N ALA A 95 -4.69 -9.76 -10.24
CA ALA A 95 -4.83 -11.18 -9.90
C ALA A 95 -6.29 -11.63 -9.93
N LEU A 96 -7.19 -10.78 -9.44
CA LEU A 96 -8.64 -11.04 -9.46
C LEU A 96 -9.20 -11.02 -10.88
N ASN A 97 -8.72 -10.12 -11.73
CA ASN A 97 -9.11 -10.08 -13.13
C ASN A 97 -8.65 -11.33 -13.88
N ALA A 98 -7.49 -11.86 -13.54
CA ALA A 98 -6.97 -13.11 -14.15
C ALA A 98 -7.73 -14.34 -13.65
N ASP A 99 -8.16 -14.34 -12.39
CA ASP A 99 -8.89 -15.44 -11.77
C ASP A 99 -9.97 -14.90 -10.83
N PRO A 100 -11.24 -14.87 -11.26
CA PRO A 100 -12.34 -14.39 -10.40
C PRO A 100 -12.53 -15.18 -9.10
N LYS A 101 -11.94 -16.36 -8.99
CA LYS A 101 -11.98 -17.20 -7.80
C LYS A 101 -10.71 -17.07 -6.95
N TRP A 102 -9.97 -16.00 -7.13
CA TRP A 102 -8.65 -15.80 -6.52
C TRP A 102 -8.60 -16.08 -5.01
N GLU A 103 -9.61 -15.67 -4.27
CA GLU A 103 -9.64 -15.85 -2.80
C GLU A 103 -10.32 -17.14 -2.35
N MET A 104 -10.88 -17.86 -3.28
CA MET A 104 -11.57 -19.11 -3.01
C MET A 104 -10.59 -20.28 -3.06
#